data_51cab0227475a5126f46332a68ab5529
#
_entry.id   51cab0227475a5126f46332a68ab5529
#
_cell.length_a   1.000
_cell.length_b   1.000
_cell.length_c   1.000
_cell.angle_alpha   90.00
_cell.angle_beta   90.00
_cell.angle_gamma   90.00
#
_symmetry.space_group_name_H-M   'P 1'
#
loop_
_entity.id
_entity.type
_entity.pdbx_description
1 polymer ?
#
loop_
_entity_poly.entity_id
_entity_poly.type
_entity_poly.pdbx_seq_one_letter_code
_entity_poly.pdbx_strand_id
1 'polypeptide(L)'
;LWDFVEEDRTRRLTGSERVLHTLLTLNYGVVLAGLAPWLISLASAPNALLTAYRGIWSWLCLIASLGVIVSGLRDLVAARRAARLGLAPAAPLAEALAERRAVLVTGATGFIGRRLVEALVAAGHEVTALTRDPAKAEAPPTPIRIVTSLDQIPCDARIDAIVNLAGEPIGAGLWTGRRRRLILGSRLAVTGGLIGLIARLDHKPDVLVSGSAVGWYGLRADETLDESASGLPCFSRKLCLRWERAAQAAESYGLRVVRLRIGLVLGAEGGLLARLLTPFEFGLGGRIGSGAQQMSWIHRDDLVRLIVHAIATPALAGPVNATAPAPVSNREFARTLGAALGRPALLPLPAAPLRVALGAFADELLLGGQRVVPRAVLASGFVFRYPRLEAALFEIVGRRDGETPAQSLGRAEAGAPLSS
;
A
#
# COMPACT_ATOMS: atom_id res chain seq x y z
N LEU A 1 -26.66 -11.78 7.05
CA LEU A 1 -26.46 -12.14 8.47
C LEU A 1 -25.33 -13.19 8.63
N TRP A 2 -25.34 -14.28 7.86
CA TRP A 2 -24.29 -15.31 7.92
C TRP A 2 -22.92 -14.76 7.55
N ASP A 3 -22.84 -13.98 6.50
CA ASP A 3 -21.61 -13.33 6.04
C ASP A 3 -21.02 -12.37 7.08
N PHE A 4 -21.89 -11.66 7.81
CA PHE A 4 -21.53 -10.77 8.91
C PHE A 4 -20.95 -11.53 10.12
N VAL A 5 -21.51 -12.70 10.45
CA VAL A 5 -21.03 -13.55 11.55
C VAL A 5 -19.69 -14.18 11.20
N GLU A 6 -19.48 -14.57 9.94
CA GLU A 6 -18.23 -15.16 9.48
C GLU A 6 -17.12 -14.12 9.35
N GLU A 7 -17.44 -12.90 8.89
CA GLU A 7 -16.47 -11.79 8.86
C GLU A 7 -16.05 -11.35 10.27
N ASP A 8 -16.96 -11.29 11.24
CA ASP A 8 -16.62 -10.93 12.64
C ASP A 8 -15.82 -12.05 13.36
N ARG A 9 -15.90 -13.30 12.87
CA ARG A 9 -15.07 -14.43 13.31
C ARG A 9 -13.66 -14.41 12.73
N THR A 10 -13.52 -13.97 11.47
CA THR A 10 -12.24 -13.99 10.74
C THR A 10 -11.44 -12.71 10.91
N ARG A 11 -12.12 -11.57 11.16
CA ARG A 11 -11.48 -10.28 11.48
C ARG A 11 -12.40 -9.43 12.36
N ARG A 12 -11.84 -8.73 13.35
CA ARG A 12 -12.61 -7.75 14.14
C ARG A 12 -12.93 -6.53 13.25
N LEU A 13 -14.22 -6.38 12.93
CA LEU A 13 -14.74 -5.23 12.19
C LEU A 13 -14.60 -3.93 13.01
N THR A 14 -14.23 -2.84 12.35
CA THR A 14 -14.24 -1.52 12.99
C THR A 14 -15.68 -1.08 13.34
N GLY A 15 -15.83 -0.17 14.32
CA GLY A 15 -17.16 0.31 14.71
C GLY A 15 -17.95 0.92 13.55
N SER A 16 -17.27 1.61 12.61
CA SER A 16 -17.89 2.18 11.41
C SER A 16 -18.32 1.10 10.40
N GLU A 17 -17.55 0.03 10.25
CA GLU A 17 -17.91 -1.12 9.41
C GLU A 17 -19.13 -1.85 9.98
N ARG A 18 -19.19 -2.07 11.29
CA ARG A 18 -20.35 -2.68 11.96
C ARG A 18 -21.63 -1.85 11.76
N VAL A 19 -21.55 -0.54 11.93
CA VAL A 19 -22.68 0.37 11.66
C VAL A 19 -23.12 0.29 10.20
N LEU A 20 -22.18 0.31 9.25
CA LEU A 20 -22.48 0.24 7.82
C LEU A 20 -23.14 -1.09 7.45
N HIS A 21 -22.61 -2.22 7.94
CA HIS A 21 -23.20 -3.55 7.71
C HIS A 21 -24.60 -3.67 8.34
N THR A 22 -24.78 -3.11 9.56
CA THR A 22 -26.12 -3.08 10.20
C THR A 22 -27.09 -2.25 9.40
N LEU A 23 -26.70 -1.07 8.92
CA LEU A 23 -27.56 -0.22 8.07
C LEU A 23 -27.89 -0.89 6.74
N LEU A 24 -26.92 -1.57 6.11
CA LEU A 24 -27.15 -2.35 4.89
C LEU A 24 -28.13 -3.50 5.12
N THR A 25 -28.00 -4.22 6.23
CA THR A 25 -28.89 -5.34 6.57
C THR A 25 -30.31 -4.85 6.88
N LEU A 26 -30.45 -3.75 7.61
CA LEU A 26 -31.74 -3.10 7.88
C LEU A 26 -32.39 -2.60 6.59
N ASN A 27 -31.63 -1.90 5.73
CA ASN A 27 -32.11 -1.42 4.46
C ASN A 27 -32.56 -2.56 3.54
N TYR A 28 -31.80 -3.66 3.50
CA TYR A 28 -32.16 -4.88 2.76
C TYR A 28 -33.45 -5.51 3.31
N GLY A 29 -33.59 -5.57 4.64
CA GLY A 29 -34.81 -6.05 5.31
C GLY A 29 -36.04 -5.20 4.99
N VAL A 30 -35.90 -3.87 4.98
CA VAL A 30 -36.98 -2.92 4.62
C VAL A 30 -37.38 -3.10 3.16
N VAL A 31 -36.42 -3.23 2.25
CA VAL A 31 -36.70 -3.47 0.82
C VAL A 31 -37.40 -4.80 0.61
N LEU A 32 -36.97 -5.88 1.26
CA LEU A 32 -37.63 -7.19 1.18
C LEU A 32 -39.03 -7.15 1.78
N ALA A 33 -39.22 -6.50 2.95
CA ALA A 33 -40.56 -6.36 3.55
C ALA A 33 -41.52 -5.53 2.66
N GLY A 34 -41.01 -4.50 2.00
CA GLY A 34 -41.79 -3.70 1.03
C GLY A 34 -42.11 -4.45 -0.27
N LEU A 35 -41.26 -5.38 -0.68
CA LEU A 35 -41.46 -6.20 -1.88
C LEU A 35 -42.26 -7.48 -1.60
N ALA A 36 -42.29 -7.99 -0.37
CA ALA A 36 -42.92 -9.26 -0.03
C ALA A 36 -44.39 -9.32 -0.41
N PRO A 37 -45.27 -8.34 -0.11
CA PRO A 37 -46.67 -8.39 -0.52
C PRO A 37 -46.87 -8.44 -2.05
N TRP A 38 -45.98 -7.77 -2.77
CA TRP A 38 -45.98 -7.74 -4.22
C TRP A 38 -45.48 -9.07 -4.82
N LEU A 39 -44.41 -9.65 -4.29
CA LEU A 39 -43.89 -10.96 -4.69
C LEU A 39 -44.91 -12.07 -4.40
N ILE A 40 -45.65 -12.01 -3.29
CA ILE A 40 -46.73 -12.93 -2.96
C ILE A 40 -47.89 -12.79 -3.97
N SER A 41 -48.25 -11.58 -4.37
CA SER A 41 -49.28 -11.34 -5.40
C SER A 41 -48.85 -11.84 -6.78
N LEU A 42 -47.55 -11.85 -7.09
CA LEU A 42 -47.01 -12.38 -8.35
C LEU A 42 -46.99 -13.93 -8.38
N ALA A 43 -46.90 -14.59 -7.25
CA ALA A 43 -46.90 -16.05 -7.17
C ALA A 43 -48.25 -16.66 -7.64
N SER A 44 -49.31 -15.86 -7.61
CA SER A 44 -50.66 -16.24 -8.08
C SER A 44 -51.02 -15.66 -9.46
N ALA A 45 -50.10 -14.93 -10.08
CA ALA A 45 -50.35 -14.32 -11.42
C ALA A 45 -49.86 -15.25 -12.55
N PRO A 46 -50.52 -15.28 -13.73
CA PRO A 46 -50.00 -16.00 -14.87
C PRO A 46 -48.63 -15.44 -15.29
N ASN A 47 -47.72 -16.30 -15.74
CA ASN A 47 -46.35 -15.97 -16.15
C ASN A 47 -46.34 -14.92 -17.28
N ALA A 48 -46.43 -13.65 -16.94
CA ALA A 48 -46.29 -12.53 -17.84
C ALA A 48 -45.25 -11.54 -17.30
N LEU A 49 -44.34 -11.13 -18.15
CA LEU A 49 -43.43 -10.00 -17.88
C LEU A 49 -44.24 -8.70 -17.89
N LEU A 50 -44.80 -8.33 -16.73
CA LEU A 50 -45.47 -7.05 -16.53
C LEU A 50 -44.44 -6.00 -16.13
N THR A 51 -44.16 -5.07 -17.04
CA THR A 51 -43.37 -3.87 -16.74
C THR A 51 -44.29 -2.84 -16.05
N ALA A 52 -44.27 -2.82 -14.71
CA ALA A 52 -44.95 -1.80 -13.94
C ALA A 52 -44.01 -0.62 -13.65
N TYR A 53 -44.13 0.47 -14.42
CA TYR A 53 -43.43 1.71 -14.13
C TYR A 53 -44.14 2.45 -12.98
N ARG A 54 -43.45 2.65 -11.87
CA ARG A 54 -43.90 3.36 -10.65
C ARG A 54 -43.15 4.67 -10.41
N GLY A 55 -42.90 5.42 -11.49
CA GLY A 55 -42.23 6.72 -11.37
C GLY A 55 -40.82 6.64 -10.75
N ILE A 56 -40.54 7.54 -9.81
CA ILE A 56 -39.23 7.65 -9.16
C ILE A 56 -38.76 6.37 -8.45
N TRP A 57 -39.70 5.58 -7.92
CA TRP A 57 -39.40 4.33 -7.22
C TRP A 57 -38.79 3.26 -8.13
N SER A 58 -39.25 3.19 -9.40
CA SER A 58 -38.66 2.28 -10.39
C SER A 58 -37.20 2.63 -10.68
N TRP A 59 -36.89 3.91 -10.76
CA TRP A 59 -35.52 4.38 -10.94
C TRP A 59 -34.65 4.11 -9.72
N LEU A 60 -35.16 4.33 -8.51
CA LEU A 60 -34.41 4.01 -7.26
C LEU A 60 -34.12 2.52 -7.14
N CYS A 61 -35.09 1.65 -7.46
CA CYS A 61 -34.86 0.20 -7.48
C CYS A 61 -33.86 -0.21 -8.56
N LEU A 62 -33.90 0.38 -9.74
CA LEU A 62 -32.94 0.11 -10.81
C LEU A 62 -31.52 0.51 -10.40
N ILE A 63 -31.35 1.71 -9.84
CA ILE A 63 -30.04 2.20 -9.35
C ILE A 63 -29.53 1.30 -8.23
N ALA A 64 -30.37 0.92 -7.28
CA ALA A 64 -30.00 0.04 -6.18
C ALA A 64 -29.58 -1.35 -6.70
N SER A 65 -30.36 -1.94 -7.62
CA SER A 65 -30.03 -3.23 -8.23
C SER A 65 -28.73 -3.19 -9.02
N LEU A 66 -28.51 -2.13 -9.79
CA LEU A 66 -27.27 -1.91 -10.51
C LEU A 66 -26.08 -1.79 -9.53
N GLY A 67 -26.28 -1.07 -8.41
CA GLY A 67 -25.27 -0.95 -7.34
C GLY A 67 -24.89 -2.31 -6.73
N VAL A 68 -25.88 -3.17 -6.48
CA VAL A 68 -25.65 -4.54 -5.96
C VAL A 68 -24.89 -5.40 -6.97
N ILE A 69 -25.28 -5.36 -8.25
CA ILE A 69 -24.61 -6.09 -9.33
C ILE A 69 -23.15 -5.63 -9.46
N VAL A 70 -22.91 -4.32 -9.48
CA VAL A 70 -21.56 -3.75 -9.59
C VAL A 70 -20.71 -4.15 -8.36
N SER A 71 -21.29 -4.12 -7.15
CA SER A 71 -20.58 -4.56 -5.94
C SER A 71 -20.27 -6.06 -6.00
N GLY A 72 -21.21 -6.90 -6.37
CA GLY A 72 -21.00 -8.34 -6.49
C GLY A 72 -19.94 -8.71 -7.54
N LEU A 73 -19.96 -8.03 -8.69
CA LEU A 73 -18.91 -8.18 -9.71
C LEU A 73 -17.54 -7.74 -9.18
N ARG A 74 -17.47 -6.63 -8.46
CA ARG A 74 -16.24 -6.16 -7.83
C ARG A 74 -15.67 -7.20 -6.86
N ASP A 75 -16.54 -7.74 -6.01
CA ASP A 75 -16.12 -8.71 -4.98
C ASP A 75 -15.70 -10.05 -5.61
N LEU A 76 -16.40 -10.49 -6.66
CA LEU A 76 -16.00 -11.66 -7.46
C LEU A 76 -14.61 -11.47 -8.11
N VAL A 77 -14.36 -10.29 -8.68
CA VAL A 77 -13.07 -9.95 -9.29
C VAL A 77 -11.99 -9.90 -8.22
N ALA A 78 -12.27 -9.31 -7.06
CA ALA A 78 -11.34 -9.26 -5.92
C ALA A 78 -11.02 -10.67 -5.38
N ALA A 79 -12.03 -11.53 -5.24
CA ALA A 79 -11.85 -12.92 -4.81
C ALA A 79 -11.01 -13.73 -5.81
N ARG A 80 -11.28 -13.61 -7.11
CA ARG A 80 -10.47 -14.24 -8.17
C ARG A 80 -9.02 -13.74 -8.16
N ARG A 81 -8.79 -12.45 -7.87
CA ARG A 81 -7.46 -11.88 -7.70
C ARG A 81 -6.77 -12.51 -6.48
N ALA A 82 -7.43 -12.53 -5.32
CA ALA A 82 -6.90 -13.12 -4.10
C ALA A 82 -6.50 -14.60 -4.30
N ALA A 83 -7.30 -15.37 -5.01
CA ALA A 83 -7.00 -16.76 -5.34
C ALA A 83 -5.77 -16.93 -6.26
N ARG A 84 -5.42 -15.92 -7.07
CA ARG A 84 -4.22 -15.94 -7.96
C ARG A 84 -2.95 -15.46 -7.27
N LEU A 85 -3.09 -14.65 -6.23
CA LEU A 85 -1.98 -14.03 -5.51
C LEU A 85 -1.43 -14.99 -4.45
N GLY A 86 -0.59 -15.95 -4.88
CA GLY A 86 0.32 -16.62 -3.97
C GLY A 86 1.42 -15.64 -3.55
N LEU A 87 1.48 -15.25 -2.27
CA LEU A 87 2.61 -14.47 -1.78
C LEU A 87 3.88 -15.29 -1.88
N ALA A 88 4.91 -14.73 -2.50
CA ALA A 88 6.23 -15.34 -2.50
C ALA A 88 6.72 -15.58 -1.05
N PRO A 89 7.50 -16.65 -0.78
CA PRO A 89 8.06 -16.90 0.55
C PRO A 89 8.75 -15.64 1.11
N ALA A 90 8.54 -15.37 2.39
CA ALA A 90 9.02 -14.15 3.03
C ALA A 90 10.49 -14.25 3.47
N ALA A 91 10.96 -15.43 3.92
CA ALA A 91 12.32 -15.62 4.41
C ALA A 91 13.42 -15.14 3.45
N PRO A 92 13.36 -15.42 2.12
CA PRO A 92 14.38 -14.94 1.18
C PRO A 92 14.50 -13.41 1.08
N LEU A 93 13.53 -12.66 1.60
CA LEU A 93 13.60 -11.20 1.58
C LEU A 93 14.57 -10.63 2.63
N ALA A 94 14.93 -11.42 3.64
CA ALA A 94 15.83 -11.03 4.72
C ALA A 94 17.21 -11.73 4.68
N GLU A 95 17.56 -12.41 3.60
CA GLU A 95 18.81 -13.16 3.43
C GLU A 95 20.10 -12.31 3.62
N ALA A 96 20.03 -10.99 3.38
CA ALA A 96 21.18 -10.13 3.55
C ALA A 96 21.63 -9.96 5.03
N LEU A 97 20.80 -10.37 6.01
CA LEU A 97 21.15 -10.41 7.42
C LEU A 97 21.57 -11.83 7.80
N ALA A 98 22.87 -12.11 7.70
CA ALA A 98 23.42 -13.44 8.01
C ALA A 98 23.31 -13.81 9.50
N GLU A 99 23.36 -12.81 10.40
CA GLU A 99 23.29 -13.02 11.84
C GLU A 99 21.89 -12.65 12.37
N ARG A 100 21.48 -13.35 13.46
CA ARG A 100 20.25 -13.01 14.17
C ARG A 100 20.34 -11.61 14.76
N ARG A 101 19.38 -10.73 14.40
CA ARG A 101 19.30 -9.34 14.84
C ARG A 101 17.98 -9.09 15.57
N ALA A 102 18.03 -8.17 16.54
CA ALA A 102 16.87 -7.62 17.20
C ALA A 102 16.46 -6.30 16.49
N VAL A 103 15.31 -6.28 15.86
CA VAL A 103 14.86 -5.16 15.03
C VAL A 103 13.58 -4.54 15.57
N LEU A 104 13.62 -3.24 15.87
CA LEU A 104 12.44 -2.47 16.22
C LEU A 104 11.80 -1.90 14.93
N VAL A 105 10.55 -2.25 14.66
CA VAL A 105 9.81 -1.78 13.48
C VAL A 105 8.63 -0.92 13.91
N THR A 106 8.60 0.34 13.47
CA THR A 106 7.40 1.19 13.57
C THR A 106 6.61 1.14 12.27
N GLY A 107 5.28 1.28 12.36
CA GLY A 107 4.43 1.07 11.19
C GLY A 107 4.34 -0.40 10.74
N ALA A 108 4.59 -1.33 11.65
CA ALA A 108 4.62 -2.77 11.43
C ALA A 108 3.32 -3.36 10.82
N THR A 109 2.18 -2.74 11.10
CA THR A 109 0.86 -3.13 10.56
C THR A 109 0.53 -2.49 9.21
N GLY A 110 1.42 -1.64 8.69
CA GLY A 110 1.25 -0.98 7.38
C GLY A 110 1.60 -1.89 6.20
N PHE A 111 1.31 -1.43 4.98
CA PHE A 111 1.52 -2.16 3.72
C PHE A 111 2.96 -2.67 3.53
N ILE A 112 3.97 -1.84 3.87
CA ILE A 112 5.38 -2.22 3.78
C ILE A 112 5.81 -2.94 5.06
N GLY A 113 5.43 -2.41 6.23
CA GLY A 113 5.88 -2.90 7.52
C GLY A 113 5.44 -4.33 7.81
N ARG A 114 4.22 -4.72 7.44
CA ARG A 114 3.75 -6.10 7.60
C ARG A 114 4.66 -7.08 6.84
N ARG A 115 4.95 -6.78 5.57
CA ARG A 115 5.80 -7.64 4.74
C ARG A 115 7.25 -7.70 5.25
N LEU A 116 7.76 -6.60 5.79
CA LEU A 116 9.08 -6.56 6.44
C LEU A 116 9.09 -7.42 7.71
N VAL A 117 8.09 -7.30 8.55
CA VAL A 117 7.96 -8.10 9.78
C VAL A 117 7.87 -9.59 9.44
N GLU A 118 7.04 -9.97 8.48
CA GLU A 118 6.95 -11.34 7.97
C GLU A 118 8.32 -11.88 7.51
N ALA A 119 9.06 -11.07 6.76
CA ALA A 119 10.38 -11.44 6.24
C ALA A 119 11.41 -11.65 7.36
N LEU A 120 11.50 -10.70 8.30
CA LEU A 120 12.44 -10.76 9.42
C LEU A 120 12.16 -11.96 10.33
N VAL A 121 10.91 -12.19 10.66
CA VAL A 121 10.51 -13.30 11.51
C VAL A 121 10.73 -14.64 10.81
N ALA A 122 10.35 -14.78 9.54
CA ALA A 122 10.57 -15.99 8.77
C ALA A 122 12.07 -16.33 8.60
N ALA A 123 12.94 -15.33 8.66
CA ALA A 123 14.40 -15.50 8.67
C ALA A 123 14.99 -15.71 10.07
N GLY A 124 14.18 -15.77 11.14
CA GLY A 124 14.61 -16.07 12.51
C GLY A 124 15.12 -14.86 13.30
N HIS A 125 14.86 -13.62 12.84
CA HIS A 125 15.22 -12.41 13.58
C HIS A 125 14.21 -12.10 14.69
N GLU A 126 14.66 -11.40 15.74
CA GLU A 126 13.79 -10.91 16.80
C GLU A 126 13.15 -9.60 16.37
N VAL A 127 11.80 -9.51 16.41
CA VAL A 127 11.09 -8.32 16.00
C VAL A 127 10.29 -7.73 17.15
N THR A 128 10.53 -6.46 17.45
CA THR A 128 9.65 -5.64 18.28
C THR A 128 8.84 -4.71 17.37
N ALA A 129 7.51 -4.85 17.40
CA ALA A 129 6.59 -4.09 16.56
C ALA A 129 5.89 -3.01 17.38
N LEU A 130 6.12 -1.73 17.03
CA LEU A 130 5.36 -0.62 17.59
C LEU A 130 4.09 -0.41 16.78
N THR A 131 2.91 -0.57 17.40
CA THR A 131 1.61 -0.36 16.77
C THR A 131 0.63 0.34 17.70
N ARG A 132 -0.26 1.16 17.14
CA ARG A 132 -1.38 1.79 17.88
C ARG A 132 -2.55 0.83 18.08
N ASP A 133 -2.62 -0.23 17.29
CA ASP A 133 -3.70 -1.21 17.27
C ASP A 133 -3.10 -2.63 17.31
N PRO A 134 -2.95 -3.21 18.51
CA PRO A 134 -2.39 -4.54 18.68
C PRO A 134 -3.18 -5.63 17.93
N ALA A 135 -4.51 -5.49 17.85
CA ALA A 135 -5.36 -6.46 17.19
C ALA A 135 -5.06 -6.62 15.68
N LYS A 136 -4.51 -5.57 15.05
CA LYS A 136 -4.05 -5.65 13.64
C LYS A 136 -2.68 -6.30 13.50
N ALA A 137 -1.94 -6.47 14.59
CA ALA A 137 -0.62 -7.09 14.59
C ALA A 137 -0.66 -8.60 14.90
N GLU A 138 -1.81 -9.14 15.31
CA GLU A 138 -1.98 -10.53 15.73
C GLU A 138 -1.96 -11.56 14.58
N ALA A 139 -1.60 -11.19 13.38
CA ALA A 139 -1.71 -12.08 12.21
C ALA A 139 -0.44 -12.81 11.72
N PRO A 140 0.75 -12.81 12.33
CA PRO A 140 1.77 -13.77 11.96
C PRO A 140 1.92 -14.87 13.00
N PRO A 141 2.18 -16.12 12.58
CA PRO A 141 2.25 -17.32 13.44
C PRO A 141 3.55 -17.45 14.28
N THR A 142 4.19 -16.31 14.69
CA THR A 142 5.55 -16.33 15.25
C THR A 142 5.72 -15.29 16.36
N PRO A 143 6.64 -15.50 17.32
CA PRO A 143 6.79 -14.64 18.49
C PRO A 143 7.31 -13.28 18.12
N ILE A 144 6.39 -12.32 17.95
CA ILE A 144 6.69 -10.91 17.80
C ILE A 144 6.39 -10.21 19.12
N ARG A 145 7.31 -9.43 19.63
CA ARG A 145 7.03 -8.53 20.75
C ARG A 145 6.25 -7.33 20.24
N ILE A 146 4.99 -7.20 20.67
CA ILE A 146 4.13 -6.07 20.33
C ILE A 146 4.19 -5.05 21.46
N VAL A 147 4.46 -3.79 21.11
CA VAL A 147 4.42 -2.64 22.04
C VAL A 147 3.50 -1.56 21.48
N THR A 148 2.76 -0.88 22.37
CA THR A 148 1.86 0.25 22.01
C THR A 148 2.47 1.60 22.31
N SER A 149 3.51 1.63 23.16
CA SER A 149 4.33 2.80 23.49
C SER A 149 5.80 2.41 23.50
N LEU A 150 6.66 3.35 23.14
CA LEU A 150 8.12 3.17 23.24
C LEU A 150 8.57 3.08 24.71
N ASP A 151 7.80 3.57 25.66
CA ASP A 151 8.10 3.50 27.11
C ASP A 151 8.03 2.06 27.64
N GLN A 152 7.34 1.17 26.94
CA GLN A 152 7.30 -0.27 27.28
C GLN A 152 8.61 -1.02 26.94
N ILE A 153 9.54 -0.35 26.27
CA ILE A 153 10.87 -0.89 25.93
C ILE A 153 11.83 -0.49 27.07
N PRO A 154 12.36 -1.42 27.86
CA PRO A 154 13.30 -1.09 28.93
C PRO A 154 14.65 -0.59 28.41
N CYS A 155 15.44 0.08 29.28
CA CYS A 155 16.70 0.68 28.87
C CYS A 155 17.78 -0.34 28.47
N ASP A 156 17.73 -1.53 29.07
CA ASP A 156 18.61 -2.67 28.80
C ASP A 156 18.18 -3.53 27.61
N ALA A 157 17.07 -3.16 26.92
CA ALA A 157 16.59 -3.91 25.77
C ALA A 157 17.63 -3.94 24.65
N ARG A 158 17.91 -5.13 24.15
CA ARG A 158 18.74 -5.29 22.95
C ARG A 158 17.93 -4.87 21.71
N ILE A 159 18.41 -3.88 20.99
CA ILE A 159 17.91 -3.45 19.69
C ILE A 159 19.13 -3.18 18.80
N ASP A 160 19.34 -4.00 17.79
CA ASP A 160 20.48 -3.87 16.88
C ASP A 160 20.15 -2.86 15.74
N ALA A 161 18.87 -2.79 15.31
CA ALA A 161 18.45 -1.88 14.25
C ALA A 161 17.02 -1.35 14.49
N ILE A 162 16.77 -0.13 14.04
CA ILE A 162 15.45 0.49 14.07
C ILE A 162 14.99 0.78 12.63
N VAL A 163 13.76 0.35 12.29
CA VAL A 163 13.11 0.67 11.01
C VAL A 163 11.87 1.53 11.27
N ASN A 164 11.93 2.79 10.83
CA ASN A 164 10.87 3.76 11.05
C ASN A 164 10.04 3.97 9.78
N LEU A 165 8.91 3.26 9.67
CA LEU A 165 7.94 3.36 8.56
C LEU A 165 6.61 3.97 9.00
N ALA A 166 6.48 4.39 10.27
CA ALA A 166 5.23 4.92 10.79
C ALA A 166 4.93 6.31 10.23
N GLY A 167 3.68 6.52 9.88
CA GLY A 167 3.18 7.81 9.41
C GLY A 167 1.75 7.72 8.92
N GLU A 168 1.02 8.80 9.08
CA GLU A 168 -0.34 8.91 8.56
C GLU A 168 -0.33 8.81 7.03
N PRO A 169 -1.23 8.00 6.40
CA PRO A 169 -1.24 7.81 4.95
C PRO A 169 -1.38 9.13 4.18
N ILE A 170 -0.43 9.43 3.31
CA ILE A 170 -0.41 10.68 2.53
C ILE A 170 -1.53 10.71 1.48
N GLY A 171 -1.91 9.56 0.95
CA GLY A 171 -2.95 9.40 -0.07
C GLY A 171 -4.38 9.26 0.46
N ALA A 172 -4.62 9.43 1.77
CA ALA A 172 -5.94 9.33 2.36
C ALA A 172 -6.58 10.72 2.56
N GLY A 173 -7.61 11.01 1.79
CA GLY A 173 -8.41 12.25 1.89
C GLY A 173 -7.74 13.50 1.30
N LEU A 174 -8.48 14.61 1.32
CA LEU A 174 -8.05 15.89 0.78
C LEU A 174 -6.97 16.55 1.66
N TRP A 175 -6.02 17.23 1.04
CA TRP A 175 -4.94 17.94 1.73
C TRP A 175 -5.37 19.29 2.31
N THR A 176 -6.34 19.28 3.20
CA THR A 176 -6.70 20.46 4.01
C THR A 176 -5.53 20.85 4.93
N GLY A 177 -5.55 22.07 5.47
CA GLY A 177 -4.54 22.51 6.44
C GLY A 177 -4.45 21.59 7.66
N ARG A 178 -5.60 21.10 8.17
CA ARG A 178 -5.67 20.11 9.26
C ARG A 178 -5.02 18.78 8.86
N ARG A 179 -5.32 18.28 7.65
CA ARG A 179 -4.77 17.02 7.14
C ARG A 179 -3.26 17.09 6.96
N ARG A 180 -2.73 18.18 6.39
CA ARG A 180 -1.28 18.40 6.23
C ARG A 180 -0.56 18.44 7.58
N ARG A 181 -1.14 19.09 8.60
CA ARG A 181 -0.58 19.08 9.96
C ARG A 181 -0.56 17.68 10.56
N LEU A 182 -1.61 16.89 10.39
CA LEU A 182 -1.70 15.50 10.87
C LEU A 182 -0.64 14.61 10.19
N ILE A 183 -0.49 14.71 8.87
CA ILE A 183 0.51 13.96 8.10
C ILE A 183 1.93 14.27 8.58
N LEU A 184 2.25 15.53 8.79
CA LEU A 184 3.57 15.94 9.30
C LEU A 184 3.76 15.56 10.76
N GLY A 185 2.79 15.89 11.62
CA GLY A 185 2.85 15.65 13.06
C GLY A 185 3.00 14.18 13.42
N SER A 186 2.32 13.28 12.72
CA SER A 186 2.42 11.83 12.96
C SER A 186 3.84 11.30 12.75
N ARG A 187 4.55 11.79 11.74
CA ARG A 187 5.94 11.40 11.46
C ARG A 187 6.92 11.96 12.47
N LEU A 188 6.79 13.24 12.77
CA LEU A 188 7.67 13.91 13.72
C LEU A 188 7.50 13.37 15.14
N ALA A 189 6.28 13.06 15.58
CA ALA A 189 6.01 12.50 16.89
C ALA A 189 6.65 11.13 17.07
N VAL A 190 6.48 10.21 16.10
CA VAL A 190 7.10 8.87 16.19
C VAL A 190 8.62 8.98 16.10
N THR A 191 9.14 9.77 15.16
CA THR A 191 10.60 9.94 15.02
C THR A 191 11.20 10.55 16.28
N GLY A 192 10.59 11.60 16.85
CA GLY A 192 11.04 12.19 18.13
C GLY A 192 11.00 11.20 19.30
N GLY A 193 9.94 10.38 19.38
CA GLY A 193 9.88 9.30 20.37
C GLY A 193 11.00 8.27 20.20
N LEU A 194 11.35 7.91 18.96
CA LEU A 194 12.49 7.01 18.68
C LEU A 194 13.82 7.63 19.11
N ILE A 195 14.04 8.93 18.88
CA ILE A 195 15.23 9.62 19.37
C ILE A 195 15.28 9.60 20.91
N GLY A 196 14.13 9.82 21.58
CA GLY A 196 14.04 9.69 23.03
C GLY A 196 14.33 8.27 23.54
N LEU A 197 13.87 7.24 22.83
CA LEU A 197 14.21 5.84 23.12
C LEU A 197 15.72 5.61 22.95
N ILE A 198 16.30 6.01 21.82
CA ILE A 198 17.74 5.88 21.56
C ILE A 198 18.57 6.55 22.65
N ALA A 199 18.16 7.73 23.10
CA ALA A 199 18.87 8.45 24.17
C ALA A 199 18.94 7.66 25.47
N ARG A 200 17.87 6.93 25.84
CA ARG A 200 17.78 6.19 27.12
C ARG A 200 18.23 4.72 27.07
N LEU A 201 18.42 4.14 25.89
CA LEU A 201 18.94 2.77 25.77
C LEU A 201 20.38 2.70 26.28
N ASP A 202 20.73 1.67 27.05
CA ASP A 202 22.09 1.41 27.53
C ASP A 202 23.01 1.04 26.37
N HIS A 203 22.52 0.21 25.45
CA HIS A 203 23.20 -0.17 24.22
C HIS A 203 22.53 0.48 23.02
N LYS A 204 23.27 1.31 22.29
CA LYS A 204 22.73 2.02 21.13
C LYS A 204 22.62 1.10 19.93
N PRO A 205 21.54 1.17 19.14
CA PRO A 205 21.43 0.46 17.87
C PRO A 205 22.53 0.88 16.88
N ASP A 206 22.92 -0.04 15.99
CA ASP A 206 23.90 0.25 14.94
C ASP A 206 23.34 1.21 13.89
N VAL A 207 22.02 1.12 13.60
CA VAL A 207 21.41 1.82 12.47
C VAL A 207 19.96 2.21 12.73
N LEU A 208 19.61 3.40 12.25
CA LEU A 208 18.23 3.85 12.05
C LEU A 208 17.95 3.92 10.54
N VAL A 209 17.08 3.05 10.03
CA VAL A 209 16.52 3.14 8.67
C VAL A 209 15.19 3.87 8.75
N SER A 210 15.16 5.12 8.33
CA SER A 210 13.95 5.96 8.41
C SER A 210 13.34 6.19 7.03
N GLY A 211 12.03 6.00 6.93
CA GLY A 211 11.27 6.37 5.74
C GLY A 211 11.39 7.87 5.43
N SER A 212 11.35 8.18 4.16
CA SER A 212 11.16 9.46 3.51
C SER A 212 10.43 9.19 2.19
N ALA A 213 10.38 10.12 1.26
CA ALA A 213 9.77 9.88 -0.05
C ALA A 213 10.47 10.68 -1.15
N VAL A 214 10.32 10.23 -2.41
CA VAL A 214 10.79 10.96 -3.60
C VAL A 214 10.17 12.36 -3.72
N GLY A 215 9.08 12.64 -3.01
CA GLY A 215 8.53 13.99 -2.84
C GLY A 215 9.53 15.00 -2.26
N TRP A 216 10.66 14.56 -1.70
CA TRP A 216 11.78 15.41 -1.28
C TRP A 216 12.33 16.27 -2.41
N TYR A 217 12.29 15.76 -3.65
CA TYR A 217 12.79 16.49 -4.82
C TYR A 217 11.83 17.59 -5.29
N GLY A 218 10.56 17.57 -4.85
CA GLY A 218 9.52 18.46 -5.37
C GLY A 218 9.10 18.08 -6.78
N LEU A 219 8.45 19.01 -7.49
CA LEU A 219 7.98 18.77 -8.85
C LEU A 219 9.11 19.08 -9.84
N ARG A 220 9.67 18.05 -10.43
CA ARG A 220 10.66 18.10 -11.51
C ARG A 220 10.06 17.43 -12.74
N ALA A 221 10.22 18.00 -13.89
CA ALA A 221 9.70 17.43 -15.14
C ALA A 221 10.45 16.14 -15.51
N ASP A 222 11.30 16.17 -16.53
CA ASP A 222 12.01 15.00 -17.07
C ASP A 222 13.46 14.90 -16.56
N GLU A 223 13.86 15.77 -15.63
CA GLU A 223 15.20 15.78 -15.06
C GLU A 223 15.45 14.46 -14.28
N THR A 224 16.54 13.79 -14.60
CA THR A 224 16.97 12.59 -13.85
C THR A 224 17.62 13.02 -12.54
N LEU A 225 17.07 12.53 -11.42
CA LEU A 225 17.41 12.93 -10.07
C LEU A 225 18.06 11.77 -9.34
N ASP A 226 19.26 11.94 -8.86
CA ASP A 226 19.91 11.06 -7.90
C ASP A 226 19.89 11.66 -6.49
N GLU A 227 20.56 11.03 -5.53
CA GLU A 227 20.57 11.43 -4.13
C GLU A 227 21.25 12.80 -3.89
N SER A 228 22.08 13.27 -4.82
CA SER A 228 22.76 14.56 -4.76
C SER A 228 21.91 15.73 -5.24
N ALA A 229 20.83 15.46 -6.01
CA ALA A 229 19.99 16.49 -6.57
C ALA A 229 19.26 17.31 -5.51
N SER A 230 19.16 18.63 -5.72
CA SER A 230 18.40 19.53 -4.85
C SER A 230 16.89 19.40 -5.08
N GLY A 231 16.08 19.75 -4.08
CA GLY A 231 14.62 19.71 -4.19
C GLY A 231 13.99 21.09 -4.42
N LEU A 232 12.85 21.14 -5.13
CA LEU A 232 12.04 22.34 -5.34
C LEU A 232 10.96 22.50 -4.27
N PRO A 233 10.56 23.73 -3.90
CA PRO A 233 9.56 23.98 -2.87
C PRO A 233 8.18 23.42 -3.22
N CYS A 234 7.62 22.55 -2.35
CA CYS A 234 6.25 22.09 -2.36
C CYS A 234 5.91 21.50 -0.98
N PHE A 235 4.67 21.06 -0.76
CA PHE A 235 4.29 20.48 0.54
C PHE A 235 5.02 19.16 0.79
N SER A 236 5.10 18.28 -0.20
CA SER A 236 5.79 16.98 -0.09
C SER A 236 7.27 17.16 0.27
N ARG A 237 7.95 18.13 -0.33
CA ARG A 237 9.34 18.45 0.05
C ARG A 237 9.44 18.95 1.48
N LYS A 238 8.57 19.88 1.90
CA LYS A 238 8.55 20.38 3.28
C LYS A 238 8.37 19.28 4.29
N LEU A 239 7.49 18.31 3.98
CA LEU A 239 7.24 17.13 4.79
C LEU A 239 8.51 16.28 4.91
N CYS A 240 9.09 15.87 3.79
CA CYS A 240 10.27 15.01 3.74
C CYS A 240 11.49 15.65 4.42
N LEU A 241 11.74 16.94 4.15
CA LEU A 241 12.85 17.69 4.74
C LEU A 241 12.79 17.70 6.28
N ARG A 242 11.60 17.94 6.86
CA ARG A 242 11.43 17.93 8.32
C ARG A 242 11.57 16.52 8.90
N TRP A 243 11.05 15.54 8.19
CA TRP A 243 11.13 14.15 8.61
C TRP A 243 12.58 13.63 8.58
N GLU A 244 13.31 13.87 7.49
CA GLU A 244 14.72 13.51 7.37
C GLU A 244 15.59 14.20 8.43
N ARG A 245 15.36 15.50 8.71
CA ARG A 245 16.06 16.22 9.79
C ARG A 245 15.79 15.64 11.17
N ALA A 246 14.54 15.25 11.44
CA ALA A 246 14.20 14.61 12.71
C ALA A 246 14.91 13.26 12.88
N ALA A 247 14.97 12.44 11.83
CA ALA A 247 15.69 11.16 11.87
C ALA A 247 17.20 11.34 12.01
N GLN A 248 17.76 12.37 11.38
CA GLN A 248 19.19 12.69 11.42
C GLN A 248 19.69 12.98 12.83
N ALA A 249 18.83 13.39 13.75
CA ALA A 249 19.21 13.59 15.15
C ALA A 249 19.76 12.31 15.83
N ALA A 250 19.49 11.10 15.28
CA ALA A 250 20.08 9.87 15.78
C ALA A 250 21.61 9.80 15.57
N GLU A 251 22.16 10.54 14.61
CA GLU A 251 23.60 10.59 14.36
C GLU A 251 24.40 11.12 15.59
N SER A 252 23.79 12.00 16.39
CA SER A 252 24.41 12.50 17.63
C SER A 252 24.61 11.44 18.71
N TYR A 253 23.95 10.29 18.59
CA TYR A 253 24.10 9.14 19.47
C TYR A 253 24.99 8.04 18.87
N GLY A 254 25.69 8.34 17.76
CA GLY A 254 26.59 7.40 17.09
C GLY A 254 25.90 6.43 16.11
N LEU A 255 24.60 6.54 15.88
CA LEU A 255 23.89 5.67 14.95
C LEU A 255 24.19 6.08 13.49
N ARG A 256 24.34 5.09 12.64
CA ARG A 256 24.23 5.28 11.20
C ARG A 256 22.77 5.52 10.82
N VAL A 257 22.50 6.60 10.08
CA VAL A 257 21.13 6.95 9.66
C VAL A 257 20.98 6.79 8.16
N VAL A 258 20.06 5.93 7.73
CA VAL A 258 19.66 5.74 6.33
C VAL A 258 18.28 6.35 6.12
N ARG A 259 18.17 7.34 5.23
CA ARG A 259 16.92 8.07 4.93
C ARG A 259 16.40 7.62 3.59
N LEU A 260 15.43 6.68 3.61
CA LEU A 260 14.89 6.05 2.40
C LEU A 260 13.88 6.98 1.72
N ARG A 261 14.25 7.60 0.61
CA ARG A 261 13.36 8.35 -0.27
C ARG A 261 12.57 7.38 -1.14
N ILE A 262 11.48 6.90 -0.58
CA ILE A 262 10.66 5.83 -1.16
C ILE A 262 9.84 6.39 -2.33
N GLY A 263 9.90 5.71 -3.46
CA GLY A 263 9.06 5.93 -4.62
C GLY A 263 7.65 5.35 -4.45
N LEU A 264 6.94 5.20 -5.57
CA LEU A 264 5.64 4.55 -5.59
C LEU A 264 5.80 3.05 -5.35
N VAL A 265 5.38 2.57 -4.18
CA VAL A 265 5.48 1.15 -3.85
C VAL A 265 4.34 0.37 -4.50
N LEU A 266 4.69 -0.64 -5.29
CA LEU A 266 3.76 -1.50 -6.02
C LEU A 266 3.53 -2.82 -5.29
N GLY A 267 2.27 -3.17 -5.12
CA GLY A 267 1.78 -4.44 -4.57
C GLY A 267 0.26 -4.47 -4.62
N ALA A 268 -0.33 -5.66 -4.63
CA ALA A 268 -1.77 -5.82 -4.79
C ALA A 268 -2.56 -5.44 -3.52
N GLU A 269 -1.95 -5.58 -2.35
CA GLU A 269 -2.64 -5.46 -1.05
C GLU A 269 -2.64 -4.04 -0.50
N GLY A 270 -2.01 -3.09 -1.20
CA GLY A 270 -1.94 -1.71 -0.69
C GLY A 270 -1.38 -0.68 -1.66
N GLY A 271 -1.26 0.55 -1.17
CA GLY A 271 -0.73 1.65 -1.95
C GLY A 271 -1.66 2.16 -3.05
N LEU A 272 -1.08 2.80 -4.07
CA LEU A 272 -1.82 3.31 -5.22
C LEU A 272 -2.30 2.16 -6.12
N LEU A 273 -1.48 1.14 -6.33
CA LEU A 273 -1.79 0.06 -7.26
C LEU A 273 -3.07 -0.68 -6.86
N ALA A 274 -3.25 -0.99 -5.57
CA ALA A 274 -4.47 -1.63 -5.07
C ALA A 274 -5.76 -0.87 -5.44
N ARG A 275 -5.68 0.47 -5.51
CA ARG A 275 -6.81 1.33 -5.90
C ARG A 275 -7.03 1.35 -7.42
N LEU A 276 -5.97 1.18 -8.20
CA LEU A 276 -6.03 1.18 -9.66
C LEU A 276 -6.47 -0.17 -10.22
N LEU A 277 -6.18 -1.28 -9.53
CA LEU A 277 -6.50 -2.61 -10.04
C LEU A 277 -7.97 -2.77 -10.41
N THR A 278 -8.88 -2.41 -9.52
CA THR A 278 -10.33 -2.56 -9.79
C THR A 278 -10.81 -1.81 -11.03
N PRO A 279 -10.60 -0.49 -11.19
CA PRO A 279 -11.02 0.19 -12.42
C PRO A 279 -10.35 -0.37 -13.68
N PHE A 280 -9.06 -0.75 -13.61
CA PHE A 280 -8.38 -1.35 -14.75
C PHE A 280 -8.92 -2.73 -15.12
N GLU A 281 -9.29 -3.57 -14.16
CA GLU A 281 -9.92 -4.88 -14.39
C GLU A 281 -11.26 -4.77 -15.11
N PHE A 282 -12.00 -3.68 -14.87
CA PHE A 282 -13.23 -3.35 -15.62
C PHE A 282 -12.98 -2.66 -16.98
N GLY A 283 -11.72 -2.49 -17.39
CA GLY A 283 -11.39 -1.80 -18.64
C GLY A 283 -11.57 -0.27 -18.59
N LEU A 284 -11.79 0.28 -17.39
CA LEU A 284 -11.97 1.73 -17.15
C LEU A 284 -10.64 2.42 -16.86
N GLY A 285 -9.52 1.75 -17.05
CA GLY A 285 -8.19 2.27 -16.83
C GLY A 285 -7.69 3.19 -17.94
N GLY A 286 -6.74 4.07 -17.59
CA GLY A 286 -6.07 4.92 -18.55
C GLY A 286 -5.08 5.88 -17.91
N ARG A 287 -4.48 6.73 -18.74
CA ARG A 287 -3.53 7.75 -18.29
C ARG A 287 -4.21 8.86 -17.50
N ILE A 288 -3.49 9.45 -16.55
CA ILE A 288 -3.95 10.60 -15.77
C ILE A 288 -3.38 11.87 -16.42
N GLY A 289 -4.25 12.81 -16.76
CA GLY A 289 -3.88 14.05 -17.44
C GLY A 289 -3.19 13.79 -18.78
N SER A 290 -2.03 14.41 -19.00
CA SER A 290 -1.20 14.20 -20.20
C SER A 290 -0.57 12.80 -20.24
N GLY A 291 -0.37 12.19 -19.06
CA GLY A 291 0.36 10.94 -18.91
C GLY A 291 1.87 11.06 -19.07
N ALA A 292 2.40 12.29 -19.18
CA ALA A 292 3.83 12.55 -19.34
C ALA A 292 4.59 12.54 -18.01
N GLN A 293 3.90 12.74 -16.90
CA GLN A 293 4.53 12.80 -15.58
C GLN A 293 5.27 11.48 -15.26
N GLN A 294 6.48 11.63 -14.74
CA GLN A 294 7.35 10.49 -14.41
C GLN A 294 6.91 9.84 -13.09
N MET A 295 6.93 8.54 -13.07
CA MET A 295 6.61 7.69 -11.93
C MET A 295 7.85 6.89 -11.52
N SER A 296 8.46 7.26 -10.41
CA SER A 296 9.53 6.50 -9.79
C SER A 296 8.89 5.49 -8.85
N TRP A 297 9.00 4.24 -9.17
CA TRP A 297 8.32 3.12 -8.53
C TRP A 297 9.32 2.12 -7.95
N ILE A 298 8.84 1.25 -7.07
CA ILE A 298 9.58 0.08 -6.58
C ILE A 298 8.59 -1.04 -6.25
N HIS A 299 8.97 -2.29 -6.53
CA HIS A 299 8.21 -3.45 -6.06
C HIS A 299 8.29 -3.55 -4.53
N ARG A 300 7.19 -3.91 -3.85
CA ARG A 300 7.16 -3.99 -2.38
C ARG A 300 8.24 -4.92 -1.82
N ASP A 301 8.43 -6.09 -2.42
CA ASP A 301 9.42 -7.06 -1.95
C ASP A 301 10.87 -6.57 -2.18
N ASP A 302 11.13 -5.85 -3.27
CA ASP A 302 12.42 -5.18 -3.46
C ASP A 302 12.67 -4.07 -2.44
N LEU A 303 11.62 -3.33 -2.04
CA LEU A 303 11.74 -2.35 -0.96
C LEU A 303 12.05 -3.03 0.38
N VAL A 304 11.41 -4.15 0.70
CA VAL A 304 11.71 -4.93 1.92
C VAL A 304 13.16 -5.41 1.89
N ARG A 305 13.61 -6.00 0.77
CA ARG A 305 15.01 -6.41 0.58
C ARG A 305 15.99 -5.25 0.71
N LEU A 306 15.62 -4.07 0.18
CA LEU A 306 16.45 -2.88 0.29
C LEU A 306 16.54 -2.36 1.74
N ILE A 307 15.46 -2.41 2.52
CA ILE A 307 15.49 -2.09 3.95
C ILE A 307 16.45 -3.03 4.69
N VAL A 308 16.34 -4.33 4.43
CA VAL A 308 17.21 -5.35 5.01
C VAL A 308 18.67 -5.13 4.57
N HIS A 309 18.91 -4.86 3.30
CA HIS A 309 20.23 -4.52 2.77
C HIS A 309 20.81 -3.27 3.43
N ALA A 310 19.98 -2.26 3.67
CA ALA A 310 20.40 -1.04 4.37
C ALA A 310 20.78 -1.29 5.83
N ILE A 311 20.16 -2.27 6.49
CA ILE A 311 20.58 -2.71 7.82
C ILE A 311 21.94 -3.41 7.73
N ALA A 312 22.11 -4.34 6.79
CA ALA A 312 23.29 -5.19 6.63
C ALA A 312 24.53 -4.47 6.10
N THR A 313 24.38 -3.34 5.39
CA THR A 313 25.47 -2.67 4.67
C THR A 313 25.97 -1.41 5.40
N PRO A 314 27.09 -1.46 6.15
CA PRO A 314 27.59 -0.32 6.92
C PRO A 314 27.93 0.90 6.05
N ALA A 315 28.35 0.70 4.81
CA ALA A 315 28.69 1.79 3.88
C ALA A 315 27.47 2.58 3.40
N LEU A 316 26.24 2.05 3.53
CA LEU A 316 25.03 2.73 3.08
C LEU A 316 24.51 3.65 4.19
N ALA A 317 24.68 4.95 4.01
CA ALA A 317 24.28 5.99 4.97
C ALA A 317 23.71 7.22 4.26
N GLY A 318 23.04 8.09 4.99
CA GLY A 318 22.50 9.33 4.44
C GLY A 318 21.22 9.12 3.61
N PRO A 319 20.95 9.99 2.61
CA PRO A 319 19.80 9.86 1.72
C PRO A 319 20.02 8.72 0.73
N VAL A 320 18.98 7.93 0.52
CA VAL A 320 18.98 6.76 -0.38
C VAL A 320 17.67 6.72 -1.15
N ASN A 321 17.73 6.70 -2.46
CA ASN A 321 16.56 6.59 -3.32
C ASN A 321 16.07 5.13 -3.36
N ALA A 322 14.94 4.86 -2.72
CA ALA A 322 14.30 3.56 -2.73
C ALA A 322 13.31 3.48 -3.91
N THR A 323 13.85 3.40 -5.11
CA THR A 323 13.13 3.27 -6.40
C THR A 323 13.76 2.18 -7.25
N ALA A 324 12.98 1.59 -8.15
CA ALA A 324 13.55 0.76 -9.22
C ALA A 324 14.41 1.61 -10.18
N PRO A 325 15.39 1.00 -10.88
CA PRO A 325 16.33 1.74 -11.73
C PRO A 325 15.69 2.36 -12.98
N ALA A 326 14.50 1.88 -13.39
CA ALA A 326 13.79 2.30 -14.59
C ALA A 326 12.48 3.04 -14.25
N PRO A 327 12.52 4.35 -13.97
CA PRO A 327 11.31 5.16 -13.85
C PRO A 327 10.58 5.24 -15.19
N VAL A 328 9.25 5.32 -15.16
CA VAL A 328 8.41 5.30 -16.36
C VAL A 328 7.46 6.49 -16.39
N SER A 329 6.91 6.84 -17.56
CA SER A 329 5.81 7.81 -17.64
C SER A 329 4.49 7.19 -17.15
N ASN A 330 3.56 8.01 -16.67
CA ASN A 330 2.22 7.54 -16.28
C ASN A 330 1.48 6.87 -17.45
N ARG A 331 1.69 7.34 -18.69
CA ARG A 331 1.15 6.69 -19.89
C ARG A 331 1.68 5.27 -20.06
N GLU A 332 2.96 5.09 -19.88
CA GLU A 332 3.59 3.79 -19.95
C GLU A 332 3.12 2.88 -18.81
N PHE A 333 3.06 3.40 -17.58
CA PHE A 333 2.50 2.69 -16.44
C PHE A 333 1.08 2.19 -16.70
N ALA A 334 0.19 3.07 -17.19
CA ALA A 334 -1.20 2.71 -17.48
C ALA A 334 -1.29 1.63 -18.58
N ARG A 335 -0.49 1.76 -19.65
CA ARG A 335 -0.44 0.78 -20.74
C ARG A 335 0.05 -0.59 -20.23
N THR A 336 1.13 -0.60 -19.47
CA THR A 336 1.72 -1.84 -18.93
C THR A 336 0.79 -2.51 -17.91
N LEU A 337 0.10 -1.74 -17.05
CA LEU A 337 -0.89 -2.29 -16.14
C LEU A 337 -2.09 -2.88 -16.88
N GLY A 338 -2.57 -2.20 -17.93
CA GLY A 338 -3.62 -2.74 -18.80
C GLY A 338 -3.20 -4.05 -19.47
N ALA A 339 -1.98 -4.11 -20.01
CA ALA A 339 -1.41 -5.32 -20.61
C ALA A 339 -1.29 -6.47 -19.59
N ALA A 340 -0.79 -6.19 -18.39
CA ALA A 340 -0.68 -7.18 -17.32
C ALA A 340 -2.05 -7.75 -16.93
N LEU A 341 -3.11 -6.94 -16.94
CA LEU A 341 -4.48 -7.38 -16.64
C LEU A 341 -5.22 -7.95 -17.87
N GLY A 342 -4.64 -7.86 -19.07
CA GLY A 342 -5.32 -8.24 -20.32
C GLY A 342 -6.52 -7.34 -20.63
N ARG A 343 -6.43 -6.05 -20.29
CA ARG A 343 -7.50 -5.06 -20.44
C ARG A 343 -6.99 -3.82 -21.18
N PRO A 344 -7.82 -3.15 -21.99
CA PRO A 344 -7.45 -1.89 -22.58
C PRO A 344 -7.30 -0.80 -21.50
N ALA A 345 -6.35 0.13 -21.70
CA ALA A 345 -6.12 1.28 -20.83
C ALA A 345 -6.32 2.58 -21.62
N LEU A 346 -7.52 2.77 -22.15
CA LEU A 346 -7.86 3.80 -23.13
C LEU A 346 -8.56 5.02 -22.55
N LEU A 347 -9.15 4.93 -21.35
CA LEU A 347 -9.97 6.00 -20.76
C LEU A 347 -9.07 6.99 -19.97
N PRO A 348 -8.75 8.17 -20.54
CA PRO A 348 -7.93 9.14 -19.83
C PRO A 348 -8.73 9.81 -18.72
N LEU A 349 -8.10 10.00 -17.57
CA LEU A 349 -8.66 10.80 -16.47
C LEU A 349 -8.21 12.26 -16.64
N PRO A 350 -9.10 13.20 -17.00
CA PRO A 350 -8.72 14.57 -17.29
C PRO A 350 -8.14 15.31 -16.08
N ALA A 351 -7.13 16.19 -16.31
CA ALA A 351 -6.46 16.90 -15.23
C ALA A 351 -7.34 17.98 -14.57
N ALA A 352 -8.19 18.67 -15.35
CA ALA A 352 -8.98 19.79 -14.83
C ALA A 352 -9.97 19.36 -13.72
N PRO A 353 -10.81 18.34 -13.88
CA PRO A 353 -11.66 17.83 -12.80
C PRO A 353 -10.86 17.38 -11.57
N LEU A 354 -9.69 16.76 -11.76
CA LEU A 354 -8.84 16.33 -10.65
C LEU A 354 -8.31 17.54 -9.86
N ARG A 355 -7.88 18.61 -10.52
CA ARG A 355 -7.42 19.82 -9.85
C ARG A 355 -8.53 20.49 -9.06
N VAL A 356 -9.72 20.58 -9.63
CA VAL A 356 -10.88 21.18 -8.96
C VAL A 356 -11.27 20.36 -7.71
N ALA A 357 -11.31 19.03 -7.82
CA ALA A 357 -11.73 18.15 -6.73
C ALA A 357 -10.67 17.98 -5.64
N LEU A 358 -9.37 17.93 -5.98
CA LEU A 358 -8.30 17.50 -5.10
C LEU A 358 -7.24 18.59 -4.83
N GLY A 359 -7.24 19.69 -5.59
CA GLY A 359 -6.30 20.82 -5.44
C GLY A 359 -4.83 20.36 -5.49
N ALA A 360 -4.02 20.86 -4.57
CA ALA A 360 -2.58 20.55 -4.50
C ALA A 360 -2.25 19.05 -4.37
N PHE A 361 -3.16 18.23 -3.86
CA PHE A 361 -3.01 16.77 -3.86
C PHE A 361 -2.93 16.23 -5.30
N ALA A 362 -3.80 16.72 -6.20
CA ALA A 362 -3.76 16.34 -7.60
C ALA A 362 -2.44 16.73 -8.26
N ASP A 363 -1.99 17.97 -8.04
CA ASP A 363 -0.78 18.48 -8.68
C ASP A 363 0.49 17.76 -8.18
N GLU A 364 0.61 17.48 -6.87
CA GLU A 364 1.82 16.89 -6.31
C GLU A 364 1.88 15.36 -6.43
N LEU A 365 0.74 14.64 -6.35
CA LEU A 365 0.74 13.17 -6.30
C LEU A 365 0.21 12.47 -7.55
N LEU A 366 -0.58 13.16 -8.39
CA LEU A 366 -1.22 12.52 -9.55
C LEU A 366 -0.75 13.10 -10.90
N LEU A 367 -0.59 14.42 -10.98
CA LEU A 367 -0.29 15.13 -12.21
C LEU A 367 1.19 15.56 -12.31
N GLY A 368 1.84 15.68 -11.16
CA GLY A 368 3.28 15.88 -11.06
C GLY A 368 4.04 14.58 -10.93
N GLY A 369 5.35 14.64 -11.09
CA GLY A 369 6.21 13.48 -10.97
C GLY A 369 7.69 13.85 -10.90
N GLN A 370 8.50 12.83 -10.60
CA GLN A 370 9.95 12.92 -10.53
C GLN A 370 10.56 11.69 -11.20
N ARG A 371 11.62 11.90 -11.99
CA ARG A 371 12.42 10.85 -12.58
C ARG A 371 13.62 10.54 -11.68
N VAL A 372 13.39 9.73 -10.64
CA VAL A 372 14.38 9.41 -9.61
C VAL A 372 15.06 8.08 -9.90
N VAL A 373 16.39 8.06 -9.77
CA VAL A 373 17.22 6.86 -9.96
C VAL A 373 17.95 6.50 -8.68
N PRO A 374 18.12 5.20 -8.35
CA PRO A 374 18.69 4.71 -7.09
C PRO A 374 20.22 4.56 -7.18
N ARG A 375 20.95 5.68 -7.34
CA ARG A 375 22.41 5.63 -7.58
C ARG A 375 23.16 5.03 -6.39
N ALA A 376 22.85 5.45 -5.17
CA ALA A 376 23.49 4.93 -3.97
C ALA A 376 23.19 3.43 -3.76
N VAL A 377 21.98 2.99 -4.05
CA VAL A 377 21.56 1.59 -3.96
C VAL A 377 22.35 0.71 -4.95
N LEU A 378 22.45 1.15 -6.20
CA LEU A 378 23.22 0.43 -7.22
C LEU A 378 24.72 0.37 -6.87
N ALA A 379 25.28 1.48 -6.38
CA ALA A 379 26.67 1.54 -5.95
C ALA A 379 26.96 0.64 -4.72
N SER A 380 25.96 0.34 -3.88
CA SER A 380 26.08 -0.56 -2.73
C SER A 380 26.02 -2.05 -3.08
N GLY A 381 25.92 -2.39 -4.37
CA GLY A 381 25.83 -3.78 -4.84
C GLY A 381 24.45 -4.44 -4.68
N PHE A 382 23.40 -3.65 -4.39
CA PHE A 382 22.05 -4.19 -4.32
C PHE A 382 21.53 -4.62 -5.69
N VAL A 383 20.98 -5.83 -5.77
CA VAL A 383 20.39 -6.38 -7.00
C VAL A 383 18.87 -6.39 -6.89
N PHE A 384 18.21 -5.62 -7.75
CA PHE A 384 16.75 -5.61 -7.84
C PHE A 384 16.22 -6.93 -8.42
N ARG A 385 15.19 -7.50 -7.81
CA ARG A 385 14.45 -8.65 -8.36
C ARG A 385 13.56 -8.23 -9.52
N TYR A 386 12.99 -7.03 -9.40
CA TYR A 386 12.09 -6.43 -10.39
C TYR A 386 12.62 -5.08 -10.88
N PRO A 387 13.68 -5.06 -11.73
CA PRO A 387 14.25 -3.79 -12.20
C PRO A 387 13.37 -3.11 -13.26
N ARG A 388 12.46 -3.84 -13.93
CA ARG A 388 11.54 -3.34 -14.97
C ARG A 388 10.09 -3.46 -14.52
N LEU A 389 9.29 -2.43 -14.85
CA LEU A 389 7.89 -2.32 -14.46
C LEU A 389 7.03 -3.51 -14.94
N GLU A 390 7.30 -3.98 -16.15
CA GLU A 390 6.56 -5.07 -16.78
C GLU A 390 6.60 -6.33 -15.90
N ALA A 391 7.80 -6.83 -15.59
CA ALA A 391 7.99 -7.99 -14.74
C ALA A 391 7.35 -7.82 -13.35
N ALA A 392 7.46 -6.61 -12.75
CA ALA A 392 6.85 -6.30 -11.48
C ALA A 392 5.32 -6.39 -11.52
N LEU A 393 4.69 -5.78 -12.52
CA LEU A 393 3.22 -5.78 -12.63
C LEU A 393 2.67 -7.15 -12.98
N PHE A 394 3.34 -7.92 -13.85
CA PHE A 394 2.91 -9.28 -14.18
C PHE A 394 2.96 -10.19 -12.95
N GLU A 395 4.01 -10.11 -12.15
CA GLU A 395 4.09 -10.85 -10.88
C GLU A 395 2.98 -10.45 -9.92
N ILE A 396 2.79 -9.13 -9.69
CA ILE A 396 1.78 -8.61 -8.76
C ILE A 396 0.36 -9.04 -9.15
N VAL A 397 0.04 -9.21 -10.42
CA VAL A 397 -1.28 -9.70 -10.86
C VAL A 397 -1.36 -11.22 -10.98
N GLY A 398 -0.32 -11.95 -10.59
CA GLY A 398 -0.26 -13.42 -10.60
C GLY A 398 -0.13 -14.02 -11.99
N ARG A 399 0.50 -13.33 -12.95
CA ARG A 399 0.77 -13.81 -14.31
C ARG A 399 2.27 -13.93 -14.56
N ARG A 400 2.67 -14.85 -15.43
CA ARG A 400 4.05 -14.90 -15.94
C ARG A 400 4.20 -13.98 -17.14
N ASP A 401 5.39 -13.44 -17.32
CA ASP A 401 5.73 -12.65 -18.49
C ASP A 401 5.52 -13.50 -19.74
N GLY A 402 4.74 -13.01 -20.72
CA GLY A 402 4.38 -13.77 -21.92
C GLY A 402 3.13 -14.67 -21.82
N GLU A 403 2.54 -14.87 -20.64
CA GLU A 403 1.28 -15.62 -20.50
C GLU A 403 0.06 -14.84 -21.00
N THR A 404 -0.78 -15.50 -21.80
CA THR A 404 -2.09 -14.98 -22.18
C THR A 404 -3.08 -15.08 -21.00
N PRO A 405 -4.16 -14.24 -20.96
CA PRO A 405 -5.18 -14.31 -19.92
C PRO A 405 -5.80 -15.71 -19.73
N ALA A 406 -5.94 -16.47 -20.80
CA ALA A 406 -6.46 -17.84 -20.77
C ALA A 406 -5.51 -18.83 -20.08
N GLN A 407 -4.20 -18.71 -20.32
CA GLN A 407 -3.18 -19.57 -19.70
C GLN A 407 -3.04 -19.36 -18.20
N SER A 408 -3.19 -18.12 -17.72
CA SER A 408 -3.15 -17.82 -16.29
C SER A 408 -4.39 -18.36 -15.52
N LEU A 409 -5.55 -18.44 -16.18
CA LEU A 409 -6.77 -19.05 -15.63
C LEU A 409 -6.62 -20.56 -15.43
N GLY A 410 -6.15 -21.28 -16.45
CA GLY A 410 -5.95 -22.73 -16.40
C GLY A 410 -4.97 -23.18 -15.31
N ARG A 411 -3.95 -22.36 -14.99
CA ARG A 411 -3.02 -22.66 -13.90
C ARG A 411 -3.62 -22.47 -12.50
N ALA A 412 -4.50 -21.47 -12.33
CA ALA A 412 -5.19 -21.24 -11.07
C ALA A 412 -6.16 -22.37 -10.74
N GLU A 413 -6.82 -22.95 -11.73
CA GLU A 413 -7.71 -24.09 -11.58
C GLU A 413 -6.95 -25.40 -11.30
N ALA A 414 -5.77 -25.60 -11.89
CA ALA A 414 -4.93 -26.78 -11.69
C ALA A 414 -4.20 -26.80 -10.33
N GLY A 415 -4.05 -25.67 -9.68
CA GLY A 415 -3.37 -25.52 -8.38
C GLY A 415 -4.27 -25.54 -7.14
N ALA A 416 -5.59 -25.66 -7.30
CA ALA A 416 -6.51 -25.79 -6.18
C ALA A 416 -6.41 -27.21 -5.61
N PRO A 417 -6.06 -27.40 -4.32
CA PRO A 417 -6.10 -28.73 -3.72
C PRO A 417 -7.53 -29.22 -3.72
N LEU A 418 -7.75 -30.39 -4.32
CA LEU A 418 -9.00 -31.14 -4.18
C LEU A 418 -9.18 -31.45 -2.68
N SER A 419 -10.08 -30.71 -2.02
CA SER A 419 -10.52 -31.02 -0.67
C SER A 419 -11.29 -32.36 -0.72
N SER A 420 -10.62 -33.42 -0.34
CA SER A 420 -11.25 -34.66 0.08
C SER A 420 -11.67 -34.58 1.54
#